data_6f5c657bdbf0247d8e839170900e685d
#
_entry.id   6f5c657bdbf0247d8e839170900e685d
#
_cell.length_a   1.000
_cell.length_b   1.000
_cell.length_c   1.000
_cell.angle_alpha   90.00
_cell.angle_beta   90.00
_cell.angle_gamma   90.00
#
_symmetry.space_group_name_H-M   'P 1'
#
loop_
_entity.id
_entity.type
_entity.pdbx_description
1 polymer ?
#
loop_
_entity_poly.entity_id
_entity_poly.type
_entity_poly.pdbx_seq_one_letter_code
_entity_poly.pdbx_strand_id
1 'polypeptide(L)'
;MNLLIALLIIVLGAGAIMIYIFNFRPPSKAKVKDLYAEGLDLLIAGKRKAAYQNFKDIIDKDSENIKAYLRLGQVLREGGNPVQALKIHKGLLYRKKLNPYDKLELHKNLALDYYYSQNSISSINELEEILKLDKNNEWAIGYLVRIYREKQDWLKAGYYLGKYQELTNTIDNHKLSLYKIQEGRNLIIINK
;
A
#
# COMPACT_ATOMS: atom_id res chain seq x y z
N MET A 1 -56.20 9.84 29.84
CA MET A 1 -54.96 10.66 29.75
C MET A 1 -53.73 9.83 29.52
N ASN A 2 -53.56 8.69 30.19
CA ASN A 2 -52.35 7.84 30.06
C ASN A 2 -52.16 7.14 28.68
N LEU A 3 -53.24 6.78 27.99
CA LEU A 3 -53.19 6.10 26.71
C LEU A 3 -52.66 7.01 25.57
N LEU A 4 -53.08 8.27 25.56
CA LEU A 4 -52.63 9.29 24.59
C LEU A 4 -51.13 9.64 24.80
N ILE A 5 -50.70 9.71 26.05
CA ILE A 5 -49.26 9.97 26.36
C ILE A 5 -48.40 8.77 25.92
N ALA A 6 -48.86 7.56 26.19
CA ALA A 6 -48.16 6.36 25.75
C ALA A 6 -48.01 6.29 24.20
N LEU A 7 -49.09 6.63 23.49
CA LEU A 7 -49.12 6.66 22.02
C LEU A 7 -48.15 7.72 21.46
N LEU A 8 -48.09 8.91 22.11
CA LEU A 8 -47.18 9.97 21.74
C LEU A 8 -45.71 9.55 21.91
N ILE A 9 -45.36 8.86 23.02
CA ILE A 9 -44.04 8.38 23.29
C ILE A 9 -43.60 7.33 22.25
N ILE A 10 -44.51 6.43 21.87
CA ILE A 10 -44.22 5.40 20.81
C ILE A 10 -43.97 6.07 19.47
N VAL A 11 -44.75 7.06 19.08
CA VAL A 11 -44.61 7.78 17.81
C VAL A 11 -43.26 8.55 17.77
N LEU A 12 -42.95 9.26 18.87
CA LEU A 12 -41.67 9.97 18.98
C LEU A 12 -40.48 9.01 18.99
N GLY A 13 -40.54 7.87 19.68
CA GLY A 13 -39.54 6.81 19.66
C GLY A 13 -39.34 6.20 18.27
N ALA A 14 -40.44 5.86 17.57
CA ALA A 14 -40.38 5.37 16.22
C ALA A 14 -39.80 6.40 15.23
N GLY A 15 -40.12 7.68 15.39
CA GLY A 15 -39.56 8.78 14.61
C GLY A 15 -38.06 8.92 14.85
N ALA A 16 -37.62 8.89 16.11
CA ALA A 16 -36.19 8.95 16.46
C ALA A 16 -35.40 7.74 15.90
N ILE A 17 -35.97 6.54 15.99
CA ILE A 17 -35.37 5.32 15.41
C ILE A 17 -35.29 5.45 13.89
N MET A 18 -36.33 5.95 13.25
CA MET A 18 -36.36 6.14 11.79
C MET A 18 -35.31 7.17 11.32
N ILE A 19 -35.18 8.28 12.03
CA ILE A 19 -34.15 9.31 11.80
C ILE A 19 -32.76 8.70 12.02
N TYR A 20 -32.56 7.93 13.09
CA TYR A 20 -31.31 7.24 13.36
C TYR A 20 -30.94 6.25 12.24
N ILE A 21 -31.87 5.38 11.83
CA ILE A 21 -31.66 4.42 10.73
C ILE A 21 -31.34 5.16 9.42
N PHE A 22 -32.02 6.26 9.12
CA PHE A 22 -31.84 7.01 7.88
C PHE A 22 -30.49 7.74 7.84
N ASN A 23 -30.07 8.35 8.95
CA ASN A 23 -28.83 9.11 9.00
C ASN A 23 -27.57 8.24 9.22
N PHE A 24 -27.71 7.08 9.89
CA PHE A 24 -26.60 6.18 10.22
C PHE A 24 -26.59 4.88 9.40
N ARG A 25 -27.41 4.76 8.34
CA ARG A 25 -27.30 3.62 7.44
C ARG A 25 -25.92 3.63 6.79
N PRO A 26 -25.12 2.55 6.95
CA PRO A 26 -23.88 2.45 6.20
C PRO A 26 -24.19 2.53 4.70
N PRO A 27 -23.37 3.21 3.89
CA PRO A 27 -23.61 3.32 2.46
C PRO A 27 -23.69 1.92 1.84
N SER A 28 -24.52 1.75 0.82
CA SER A 28 -24.59 0.48 0.11
C SER A 28 -23.22 0.14 -0.47
N LYS A 29 -22.89 -1.16 -0.52
CA LYS A 29 -21.62 -1.64 -1.12
C LYS A 29 -21.42 -1.12 -2.55
N ALA A 30 -22.51 -0.94 -3.32
CA ALA A 30 -22.47 -0.33 -4.65
C ALA A 30 -21.92 1.11 -4.58
N LYS A 31 -22.46 1.96 -3.70
CA LYS A 31 -22.03 3.35 -3.56
C LYS A 31 -20.56 3.46 -3.10
N VAL A 32 -20.08 2.57 -2.24
CA VAL A 32 -18.66 2.53 -1.84
C VAL A 32 -17.78 2.13 -3.03
N LYS A 33 -18.24 1.19 -3.87
CA LYS A 33 -17.52 0.78 -5.08
C LYS A 33 -17.40 1.93 -6.09
N ASP A 34 -18.48 2.69 -6.30
CA ASP A 34 -18.50 3.83 -7.20
C ASP A 34 -17.55 4.94 -6.69
N LEU A 35 -17.59 5.25 -5.40
CA LEU A 35 -16.64 6.19 -4.77
C LEU A 35 -15.19 5.72 -4.92
N TYR A 36 -14.94 4.42 -4.79
CA TYR A 36 -13.59 3.89 -4.95
C TYR A 36 -13.08 4.04 -6.40
N ALA A 37 -13.93 3.78 -7.41
CA ALA A 37 -13.59 3.99 -8.81
C ALA A 37 -13.32 5.48 -9.10
N GLU A 38 -14.17 6.38 -8.61
CA GLU A 38 -13.95 7.82 -8.70
C GLU A 38 -12.62 8.25 -8.06
N GLY A 39 -12.28 7.71 -6.89
CA GLY A 39 -11.01 7.97 -6.22
C GLY A 39 -9.80 7.55 -7.06
N LEU A 40 -9.89 6.41 -7.76
CA LEU A 40 -8.85 5.97 -8.69
C LEU A 40 -8.73 6.90 -9.89
N ASP A 41 -9.84 7.32 -10.49
CA ASP A 41 -9.85 8.25 -11.62
C ASP A 41 -9.22 9.61 -11.22
N LEU A 42 -9.53 10.10 -10.03
CA LEU A 42 -8.92 11.31 -9.47
C LEU A 42 -7.40 11.15 -9.28
N LEU A 43 -6.95 9.97 -8.84
CA LEU A 43 -5.54 9.68 -8.66
C LEU A 43 -4.81 9.63 -10.01
N ILE A 44 -5.39 8.95 -11.01
CA ILE A 44 -4.86 8.88 -12.39
C ILE A 44 -4.79 10.28 -13.00
N ALA A 45 -5.81 11.12 -12.78
CA ALA A 45 -5.86 12.49 -13.23
C ALA A 45 -4.90 13.44 -12.48
N GLY A 46 -4.10 12.94 -11.52
CA GLY A 46 -3.18 13.73 -10.71
C GLY A 46 -3.85 14.67 -9.70
N LYS A 47 -5.17 14.56 -9.51
CA LYS A 47 -5.96 15.36 -8.56
C LYS A 47 -5.84 14.84 -7.13
N ARG A 48 -4.60 14.84 -6.60
CA ARG A 48 -4.26 14.18 -5.33
C ARG A 48 -5.10 14.64 -4.13
N LYS A 49 -5.40 15.95 -3.99
CA LYS A 49 -6.24 16.45 -2.88
C LYS A 49 -7.65 15.86 -2.92
N ALA A 50 -8.26 15.80 -4.10
CA ALA A 50 -9.59 15.23 -4.29
C ALA A 50 -9.58 13.71 -4.05
N ALA A 51 -8.57 12.99 -4.58
CA ALA A 51 -8.39 11.56 -4.32
C ALA A 51 -8.22 11.26 -2.81
N TYR A 52 -7.41 12.06 -2.11
CA TYR A 52 -7.24 11.94 -0.67
C TYR A 52 -8.58 12.05 0.07
N GLN A 53 -9.35 13.10 -0.20
CA GLN A 53 -10.65 13.31 0.44
C GLN A 53 -11.61 12.17 0.12
N ASN A 54 -11.66 11.74 -1.14
CA ASN A 54 -12.51 10.64 -1.58
C ASN A 54 -12.19 9.33 -0.83
N PHE A 55 -10.91 8.92 -0.76
CA PHE A 55 -10.54 7.70 -0.02
C PHE A 55 -10.76 7.84 1.48
N LYS A 56 -10.58 9.03 2.05
CA LYS A 56 -10.90 9.32 3.45
C LYS A 56 -12.39 9.17 3.70
N ASP A 57 -13.24 9.71 2.84
CA ASP A 57 -14.71 9.58 2.95
C ASP A 57 -15.17 8.13 2.89
N ILE A 58 -14.48 7.28 2.11
CA ILE A 58 -14.74 5.84 2.09
C ILE A 58 -14.40 5.22 3.44
N ILE A 59 -13.24 5.55 4.01
CA ILE A 59 -12.78 5.02 5.30
C ILE A 59 -13.70 5.46 6.44
N ASP A 60 -14.18 6.70 6.42
CA ASP A 60 -15.10 7.24 7.42
C ASP A 60 -16.46 6.51 7.38
N LYS A 61 -16.86 5.99 6.20
CA LYS A 61 -18.10 5.23 6.00
C LYS A 61 -17.92 3.71 6.20
N ASP A 62 -16.74 3.20 5.92
CA ASP A 62 -16.37 1.78 6.00
C ASP A 62 -14.92 1.68 6.51
N SER A 63 -14.77 1.68 7.83
CA SER A 63 -13.47 1.61 8.50
C SER A 63 -12.73 0.29 8.29
N GLU A 64 -13.40 -0.74 7.74
CA GLU A 64 -12.77 -2.02 7.40
C GLU A 64 -12.28 -2.09 5.94
N ASN A 65 -12.41 -1.03 5.17
CA ASN A 65 -12.05 -0.98 3.76
C ASN A 65 -10.52 -0.90 3.55
N ILE A 66 -9.86 -2.06 3.56
CA ILE A 66 -8.41 -2.18 3.38
C ILE A 66 -7.93 -1.46 2.11
N LYS A 67 -8.67 -1.62 1.01
CA LYS A 67 -8.29 -1.02 -0.28
C LYS A 67 -8.26 0.50 -0.22
N ALA A 68 -9.22 1.12 0.47
CA ALA A 68 -9.25 2.57 0.64
C ALA A 68 -8.05 3.07 1.46
N TYR A 69 -7.66 2.36 2.52
CA TYR A 69 -6.45 2.68 3.30
C TYR A 69 -5.18 2.55 2.44
N LEU A 70 -5.06 1.48 1.64
CA LEU A 70 -3.90 1.31 0.75
C LEU A 70 -3.79 2.46 -0.26
N ARG A 71 -4.91 2.91 -0.83
CA ARG A 71 -4.92 4.05 -1.75
C ARG A 71 -4.69 5.39 -1.06
N LEU A 72 -5.25 5.59 0.14
CA LEU A 72 -5.00 6.80 0.92
C LEU A 72 -3.50 6.98 1.23
N GLY A 73 -2.83 5.90 1.67
CA GLY A 73 -1.40 5.91 1.89
C GLY A 73 -0.61 6.16 0.59
N GLN A 74 -1.01 5.53 -0.53
CA GLN A 74 -0.41 5.79 -1.84
C GLN A 74 -0.48 7.28 -2.21
N VAL A 75 -1.66 7.92 -2.07
CA VAL A 75 -1.84 9.35 -2.34
C VAL A 75 -0.89 10.21 -1.50
N LEU A 76 -0.74 9.87 -0.22
CA LEU A 76 0.17 10.58 0.69
C LEU A 76 1.64 10.42 0.25
N ARG A 77 2.08 9.21 -0.07
CA ARG A 77 3.44 8.95 -0.55
C ARG A 77 3.75 9.73 -1.83
N GLU A 78 2.86 9.65 -2.81
CA GLU A 78 3.00 10.37 -4.08
C GLU A 78 2.89 11.89 -3.93
N GLY A 79 2.25 12.35 -2.86
CA GLY A 79 2.20 13.75 -2.43
C GLY A 79 3.45 14.21 -1.66
N GLY A 80 4.49 13.36 -1.52
CA GLY A 80 5.73 13.70 -0.82
C GLY A 80 5.69 13.47 0.70
N ASN A 81 4.69 12.74 1.21
CA ASN A 81 4.52 12.45 2.64
C ASN A 81 4.63 10.93 2.94
N PRO A 82 5.76 10.26 2.61
CA PRO A 82 5.91 8.82 2.80
C PRO A 82 5.83 8.39 4.28
N VAL A 83 6.23 9.25 5.20
CA VAL A 83 6.15 8.97 6.65
C VAL A 83 4.69 8.87 7.11
N GLN A 84 3.81 9.72 6.60
CA GLN A 84 2.38 9.62 6.91
C GLN A 84 1.74 8.40 6.24
N ALA A 85 2.12 8.10 5.00
CA ALA A 85 1.71 6.88 4.31
C ALA A 85 2.09 5.63 5.13
N LEU A 86 3.34 5.57 5.60
CA LEU A 86 3.86 4.50 6.43
C LEU A 86 3.04 4.29 7.71
N LYS A 87 2.62 5.38 8.37
CA LYS A 87 1.76 5.31 9.57
C LYS A 87 0.42 4.64 9.27
N ILE A 88 -0.20 4.98 8.14
CA ILE A 88 -1.47 4.39 7.70
C ILE A 88 -1.29 2.92 7.38
N HIS A 89 -0.30 2.57 6.56
CA HIS A 89 -0.09 1.20 6.13
C HIS A 89 0.34 0.28 7.28
N LYS A 90 1.18 0.76 8.22
CA LYS A 90 1.51 -0.01 9.43
C LYS A 90 0.28 -0.33 10.28
N GLY A 91 -0.70 0.56 10.36
CA GLY A 91 -1.95 0.30 11.05
C GLY A 91 -2.71 -0.91 10.49
N LEU A 92 -2.52 -1.22 9.21
CA LEU A 92 -3.17 -2.38 8.58
C LEU A 92 -2.52 -3.72 8.97
N LEU A 93 -1.26 -3.75 9.41
CA LEU A 93 -0.58 -4.98 9.87
C LEU A 93 -1.29 -5.64 11.06
N TYR A 94 -1.98 -4.85 11.86
CA TYR A 94 -2.72 -5.34 13.05
C TYR A 94 -4.12 -5.84 12.72
N ARG A 95 -4.56 -5.77 11.47
CA ARG A 95 -5.89 -6.23 11.06
C ARG A 95 -5.92 -7.75 10.92
N LYS A 96 -6.86 -8.39 11.63
CA LYS A 96 -6.98 -9.87 11.71
C LYS A 96 -7.42 -10.56 10.40
N LYS A 97 -7.95 -9.84 9.42
CA LYS A 97 -8.61 -10.40 8.22
C LYS A 97 -8.00 -9.92 6.91
N LEU A 98 -6.67 -9.85 6.83
CA LEU A 98 -6.02 -9.62 5.54
C LEU A 98 -6.03 -10.92 4.73
N ASN A 99 -6.66 -10.91 3.55
CA ASN A 99 -6.49 -12.00 2.60
C ASN A 99 -5.08 -11.97 1.98
N PRO A 100 -4.60 -13.07 1.36
CA PRO A 100 -3.24 -13.13 0.80
C PRO A 100 -2.93 -12.01 -0.21
N TYR A 101 -3.91 -11.61 -1.01
CA TYR A 101 -3.75 -10.53 -1.98
C TYR A 101 -3.56 -9.17 -1.30
N ASP A 102 -4.43 -8.84 -0.33
CA ASP A 102 -4.33 -7.58 0.42
C ASP A 102 -3.03 -7.53 1.24
N LYS A 103 -2.56 -8.68 1.77
CA LYS A 103 -1.29 -8.79 2.47
C LYS A 103 -0.11 -8.47 1.54
N LEU A 104 -0.10 -9.03 0.34
CA LEU A 104 0.93 -8.77 -0.66
C LEU A 104 0.94 -7.27 -1.06
N GLU A 105 -0.23 -6.69 -1.33
CA GLU A 105 -0.35 -5.27 -1.66
C GLU A 105 0.08 -4.37 -0.49
N LEU A 106 -0.19 -4.77 0.75
CA LEU A 106 0.26 -4.05 1.94
C LEU A 106 1.79 -4.03 2.02
N HIS A 107 2.46 -5.18 1.88
CA HIS A 107 3.93 -5.24 1.88
C HIS A 107 4.54 -4.44 0.73
N LYS A 108 3.94 -4.43 -0.46
CA LYS A 108 4.37 -3.55 -1.57
C LYS A 108 4.31 -2.07 -1.18
N ASN A 109 3.20 -1.63 -0.58
CA ASN A 109 3.05 -0.25 -0.16
C ASN A 109 4.03 0.12 0.96
N LEU A 110 4.23 -0.75 1.96
CA LEU A 110 5.21 -0.55 3.02
C LEU A 110 6.64 -0.47 2.47
N ALA A 111 7.01 -1.36 1.53
CA ALA A 111 8.30 -1.32 0.86
C ALA A 111 8.56 0.01 0.16
N LEU A 112 7.56 0.53 -0.56
CA LEU A 112 7.64 1.84 -1.22
C LEU A 112 7.71 2.99 -0.22
N ASP A 113 6.90 2.96 0.83
CA ASP A 113 6.91 4.00 1.86
C ASP A 113 8.27 4.10 2.55
N TYR A 114 8.87 2.97 2.88
CA TYR A 114 10.22 2.91 3.44
C TYR A 114 11.27 3.39 2.44
N TYR A 115 11.17 2.97 1.18
CA TYR A 115 12.07 3.40 0.12
C TYR A 115 12.07 4.92 -0.05
N TYR A 116 10.87 5.53 -0.18
CA TYR A 116 10.73 6.98 -0.30
C TYR A 116 11.05 7.74 1.00
N SER A 117 11.05 7.05 2.16
CA SER A 117 11.53 7.59 3.43
C SER A 117 13.04 7.39 3.63
N GLN A 118 13.80 6.98 2.60
CA GLN A 118 15.24 6.73 2.65
C GLN A 118 15.64 5.59 3.63
N ASN A 119 14.71 4.73 4.04
CA ASN A 119 14.96 3.59 4.90
C ASN A 119 15.09 2.30 4.08
N SER A 120 16.22 2.15 3.40
CA SER A 120 16.48 1.01 2.52
C SER A 120 16.44 -0.34 3.26
N ILE A 121 16.85 -0.40 4.53
CA ILE A 121 16.86 -1.66 5.30
C ILE A 121 15.44 -2.17 5.49
N SER A 122 14.55 -1.33 5.99
CA SER A 122 13.14 -1.71 6.17
C SER A 122 12.44 -2.00 4.85
N SER A 123 12.79 -1.25 3.78
CA SER A 123 12.26 -1.53 2.44
C SER A 123 12.66 -2.93 1.95
N ILE A 124 13.93 -3.32 2.12
CA ILE A 124 14.41 -4.67 1.78
C ILE A 124 13.63 -5.73 2.57
N ASN A 125 13.44 -5.55 3.87
CA ASN A 125 12.70 -6.50 4.70
C ASN A 125 11.27 -6.72 4.18
N GLU A 126 10.57 -5.64 3.80
CA GLU A 126 9.22 -5.77 3.24
C GLU A 126 9.21 -6.45 1.86
N LEU A 127 10.24 -6.21 1.03
CA LEU A 127 10.40 -6.91 -0.25
C LEU A 127 10.68 -8.40 -0.04
N GLU A 128 11.43 -8.77 0.99
CA GLU A 128 11.67 -10.16 1.36
C GLU A 128 10.39 -10.84 1.86
N GLU A 129 9.53 -10.13 2.61
CA GLU A 129 8.19 -10.65 2.97
C GLU A 129 7.34 -10.94 1.73
N ILE A 130 7.40 -10.08 0.69
CA ILE A 130 6.75 -10.35 -0.58
C ILE A 130 7.28 -11.65 -1.19
N LEU A 131 8.60 -11.85 -1.21
CA LEU A 131 9.22 -13.05 -1.79
C LEU A 131 8.93 -14.33 -0.98
N LYS A 132 8.57 -14.23 0.30
CA LYS A 132 8.05 -15.38 1.07
C LYS A 132 6.63 -15.76 0.64
N LEU A 133 5.81 -14.78 0.23
CA LEU A 133 4.45 -15.01 -0.27
C LEU A 133 4.44 -15.46 -1.73
N ASP A 134 5.31 -14.88 -2.54
CA ASP A 134 5.45 -15.12 -3.98
C ASP A 134 6.95 -15.05 -4.36
N LYS A 135 7.59 -16.21 -4.42
CA LYS A 135 9.05 -16.36 -4.65
C LYS A 135 9.52 -15.75 -5.97
N ASN A 136 8.64 -15.68 -6.95
CA ASN A 136 8.93 -15.21 -8.30
C ASN A 136 8.32 -13.83 -8.56
N ASN A 137 8.06 -13.05 -7.52
CA ASN A 137 7.51 -11.71 -7.67
C ASN A 137 8.51 -10.78 -8.37
N GLU A 138 8.31 -10.60 -9.65
CA GLU A 138 9.15 -9.80 -10.53
C GLU A 138 9.32 -8.37 -10.01
N TRP A 139 8.24 -7.75 -9.55
CA TRP A 139 8.26 -6.40 -9.02
C TRP A 139 9.17 -6.28 -7.79
N ALA A 140 9.07 -7.21 -6.84
CA ALA A 140 9.90 -7.20 -5.64
C ALA A 140 11.38 -7.42 -5.96
N ILE A 141 11.68 -8.38 -6.86
CA ILE A 141 13.04 -8.66 -7.31
C ILE A 141 13.63 -7.42 -8.01
N GLY A 142 12.86 -6.76 -8.88
CA GLY A 142 13.29 -5.53 -9.56
C GLY A 142 13.63 -4.39 -8.58
N TYR A 143 12.83 -4.21 -7.52
CA TYR A 143 13.14 -3.24 -6.47
C TYR A 143 14.37 -3.62 -5.65
N LEU A 144 14.60 -4.90 -5.34
CA LEU A 144 15.83 -5.37 -4.68
C LEU A 144 17.08 -5.06 -5.52
N VAL A 145 17.04 -5.31 -6.83
CA VAL A 145 18.12 -4.91 -7.75
C VAL A 145 18.39 -3.41 -7.64
N ARG A 146 17.34 -2.60 -7.67
CA ARG A 146 17.44 -1.15 -7.59
C ARG A 146 18.07 -0.69 -6.28
N ILE A 147 17.57 -1.17 -5.14
CA ILE A 147 18.04 -0.75 -3.81
C ILE A 147 19.49 -1.19 -3.58
N TYR A 148 19.86 -2.43 -3.91
CA TYR A 148 21.22 -2.90 -3.73
C TYR A 148 22.20 -2.18 -4.66
N ARG A 149 21.80 -1.82 -5.88
CA ARG A 149 22.59 -0.97 -6.78
C ARG A 149 22.81 0.43 -6.18
N GLU A 150 21.77 1.08 -5.65
CA GLU A 150 21.87 2.39 -4.99
C GLU A 150 22.76 2.35 -3.75
N LYS A 151 22.76 1.23 -3.01
CA LYS A 151 23.67 0.96 -1.88
C LYS A 151 25.09 0.54 -2.31
N GLN A 152 25.35 0.37 -3.60
CA GLN A 152 26.60 -0.15 -4.14
C GLN A 152 26.97 -1.56 -3.63
N ASP A 153 25.99 -2.33 -3.17
CA ASP A 153 26.13 -3.76 -2.87
C ASP A 153 25.99 -4.54 -4.17
N TRP A 154 27.08 -4.55 -4.96
CA TRP A 154 27.08 -5.10 -6.32
C TRP A 154 26.89 -6.60 -6.34
N LEU A 155 27.34 -7.30 -5.29
CA LEU A 155 27.13 -8.75 -5.16
C LEU A 155 25.65 -9.09 -5.12
N LYS A 156 24.90 -8.46 -4.19
CA LYS A 156 23.47 -8.68 -4.07
C LYS A 156 22.69 -8.12 -5.26
N ALA A 157 23.09 -6.96 -5.77
CA ALA A 157 22.49 -6.40 -6.98
C ALA A 157 22.61 -7.35 -8.17
N GLY A 158 23.79 -7.96 -8.37
CA GLY A 158 24.05 -8.96 -9.42
C GLY A 158 23.23 -10.25 -9.24
N TYR A 159 23.15 -10.73 -7.99
CA TYR A 159 22.33 -11.90 -7.66
C TYR A 159 20.85 -11.71 -8.03
N TYR A 160 20.25 -10.58 -7.57
CA TYR A 160 18.86 -10.30 -7.90
C TYR A 160 18.65 -9.94 -9.37
N LEU A 161 19.63 -9.31 -10.03
CA LEU A 161 19.57 -9.06 -11.47
C LEU A 161 19.52 -10.35 -12.26
N GLY A 162 20.34 -11.35 -11.92
CA GLY A 162 20.28 -12.66 -12.56
C GLY A 162 18.90 -13.29 -12.44
N LYS A 163 18.33 -13.31 -11.23
CA LYS A 163 16.96 -13.80 -11.01
C LYS A 163 15.91 -13.03 -11.84
N TYR A 164 16.03 -11.70 -11.89
CA TYR A 164 15.10 -10.87 -12.65
C TYR A 164 15.15 -11.22 -14.15
N GLN A 165 16.35 -11.36 -14.68
CA GLN A 165 16.56 -11.70 -16.09
C GLN A 165 16.04 -13.10 -16.46
N GLU A 166 16.22 -14.08 -15.58
CA GLU A 166 15.65 -15.42 -15.75
C GLU A 166 14.12 -15.38 -15.81
N LEU A 167 13.48 -14.65 -14.90
CA LEU A 167 12.02 -14.53 -14.85
C LEU A 167 11.44 -13.80 -16.05
N THR A 168 12.12 -12.77 -16.54
CA THR A 168 11.64 -11.92 -17.62
C THR A 168 12.12 -12.35 -19.02
N ASN A 169 12.93 -13.42 -19.09
CA ASN A 169 13.61 -13.84 -20.32
C ASN A 169 14.42 -12.72 -21.01
N THR A 170 14.96 -11.79 -20.20
CA THR A 170 15.73 -10.63 -20.70
C THR A 170 17.20 -10.76 -20.33
N ILE A 171 17.89 -11.79 -20.88
CA ILE A 171 19.29 -12.05 -20.53
C ILE A 171 20.19 -10.93 -21.09
N ASP A 172 20.82 -10.19 -20.19
CA ASP A 172 21.82 -9.16 -20.48
C ASP A 172 23.11 -9.47 -19.71
N ASN A 173 23.97 -10.28 -20.34
CA ASN A 173 25.26 -10.67 -19.77
C ASN A 173 26.22 -9.49 -19.61
N HIS A 174 26.09 -8.44 -20.43
CA HIS A 174 26.91 -7.24 -20.32
C HIS A 174 26.62 -6.50 -18.99
N LYS A 175 25.34 -6.33 -18.66
CA LYS A 175 24.94 -5.69 -17.41
C LYS A 175 25.35 -6.47 -16.18
N LEU A 176 25.24 -7.81 -16.21
CA LEU A 176 25.75 -8.67 -15.12
C LEU A 176 27.27 -8.55 -14.97
N SER A 177 28.01 -8.50 -16.08
CA SER A 177 29.47 -8.35 -16.07
C SER A 177 29.90 -7.01 -15.48
N LEU A 178 29.17 -5.91 -15.78
CA LEU A 178 29.42 -4.60 -15.17
C LEU A 178 29.28 -4.64 -13.64
N TYR A 179 28.28 -5.35 -13.10
CA TYR A 179 28.13 -5.46 -11.65
C TYR A 179 29.28 -6.24 -11.01
N LYS A 180 29.77 -7.33 -11.64
CA LYS A 180 30.95 -8.07 -11.19
C LYS A 180 32.21 -7.22 -11.21
N ILE A 181 32.41 -6.36 -12.22
CA ILE A 181 33.52 -5.43 -12.28
C ILE A 181 33.46 -4.40 -11.16
N GLN A 182 32.28 -3.85 -10.88
CA GLN A 182 32.10 -2.89 -9.80
C GLN A 182 32.37 -3.52 -8.42
N GLU A 183 31.93 -4.76 -8.22
CA GLU A 183 32.24 -5.53 -7.01
C GLU A 183 33.76 -5.70 -6.84
N GLY A 184 34.46 -6.15 -7.88
CA GLY A 184 35.91 -6.29 -7.87
C GLY A 184 36.64 -4.99 -7.54
N ARG A 185 36.16 -3.85 -8.09
CA ARG A 185 36.72 -2.53 -7.77
C ARG A 185 36.53 -2.17 -6.30
N ASN A 186 35.33 -2.42 -5.74
CA ASN A 186 35.07 -2.15 -4.34
C ASN A 186 35.99 -2.98 -3.42
N LEU A 187 36.22 -4.25 -3.73
CA LEU A 187 37.12 -5.13 -2.96
C LEU A 187 38.57 -4.63 -2.98
N ILE A 188 39.05 -4.10 -4.09
CA ILE A 188 40.40 -3.54 -4.21
C ILE A 188 40.54 -2.27 -3.37
N ILE A 189 39.48 -1.45 -3.28
CA ILE A 189 39.51 -0.20 -2.50
C ILE A 189 39.48 -0.49 -0.99
N ILE A 190 38.73 -1.49 -0.55
CA ILE A 190 38.58 -1.85 0.87
C ILE A 190 39.85 -2.51 1.41
N ASN A 191 40.63 -3.19 0.56
CA ASN A 191 41.86 -3.91 0.95
C ASN A 191 43.15 -3.04 0.84
N LYS A 192 43.00 -1.75 0.60
CA LYS A 192 44.09 -0.74 0.66
C LYS A 192 44.01 0.09 1.94
#